data_fdce6edee38f60c2ad0cbf4860d71ffe
#
_entry.id   fdce6edee38f60c2ad0cbf4860d71ffe
#
_cell.length_a   1.000
_cell.length_b   1.000
_cell.length_c   1.000
_cell.angle_alpha   90.00
_cell.angle_beta   90.00
_cell.angle_gamma   90.00
#
_symmetry.space_group_name_H-M   'P 1'
#
loop_
_entity.id
_entity.type
_entity.pdbx_description
1 polymer ?
#
loop_
_entity_poly.entity_id
_entity_poly.type
_entity_poly.pdbx_seq_one_letter_code
_entity_poly.pdbx_strand_id
1 'polypeptide(L)'
;CIVIATGCQHQPPAERPAVTLPVYSQGDADNGKKQYEEACLKCHKLQPGNNEKGPQLLRIYGAKSALLTDYQYTDALKNSNMTWTAENLDKYIAHPKQTIPGTRMRSDPIADAKVRQDIIAYISTLR
;
A
#
# COMPACT_ATOMS: atom_id res chain seq x y z
N CYS A 1 13.45 18.44 -33.71
CA CYS A 1 13.06 18.27 -32.95
C CYS A 1 12.95 17.16 -32.34
N ILE A 2 13.49 16.69 -32.57
CA ILE A 2 13.79 15.56 -32.13
C ILE A 2 13.90 15.60 -30.73
N VAL A 3 14.43 16.50 -30.35
CA VAL A 3 14.65 16.67 -29.03
C VAL A 3 13.45 16.49 -28.31
N ILE A 4 12.44 16.86 -28.90
CA ILE A 4 11.28 16.69 -28.38
C ILE A 4 11.14 15.38 -27.85
N ALA A 5 11.63 14.49 -28.48
CA ALA A 5 11.49 13.13 -28.08
C ALA A 5 11.88 13.05 -26.64
N THR A 6 12.68 13.95 -26.25
CA THR A 6 13.13 13.93 -24.90
C THR A 6 11.98 14.05 -23.95
N GLY A 7 11.14 14.94 -24.21
CA GLY A 7 10.01 15.11 -23.35
C GLY A 7 9.19 13.86 -23.29
N CYS A 8 9.20 13.09 -24.35
CA CYS A 8 8.42 11.89 -24.37
C CYS A 8 8.95 10.80 -23.46
N GLN A 9 10.13 11.00 -22.94
CA GLN A 9 10.71 9.99 -22.07
C GLN A 9 10.28 10.16 -20.63
N HIS A 10 9.64 11.27 -20.34
CA HIS A 10 9.08 11.44 -19.02
C HIS A 10 7.77 10.67 -18.98
N GLN A 11 7.75 9.64 -18.19
CA GLN A 11 6.54 8.87 -18.02
C GLN A 11 5.78 9.36 -16.80
N PRO A 12 4.47 9.40 -16.85
CA PRO A 12 3.69 9.73 -15.68
C PRO A 12 3.93 8.66 -14.60
N PRO A 13 3.81 9.02 -13.31
CA PRO A 13 3.93 8.03 -12.24
C PRO A 13 2.91 6.91 -12.43
N ALA A 14 3.28 5.70 -12.05
CA ALA A 14 2.36 4.57 -12.08
C ALA A 14 1.25 4.78 -11.05
N GLU A 15 0.05 4.36 -11.39
CA GLU A 15 -1.10 4.47 -10.52
C GLU A 15 -1.89 3.16 -10.52
N ARG A 16 -2.51 2.87 -9.39
CA ARG A 16 -3.42 1.74 -9.28
C ARG A 16 -4.79 2.14 -9.83
N PRO A 17 -5.60 1.18 -10.29
CA PRO A 17 -6.97 1.46 -10.71
C PRO A 17 -7.78 2.07 -9.57
N ALA A 18 -8.86 2.76 -9.92
CA ALA A 18 -9.75 3.32 -8.91
C ALA A 18 -10.27 2.23 -7.98
N VAL A 19 -10.41 2.57 -6.70
CA VAL A 19 -10.91 1.63 -5.69
C VAL A 19 -12.41 1.42 -5.92
N THR A 20 -12.83 0.17 -6.03
CA THR A 20 -14.24 -0.17 -6.24
C THR A 20 -14.90 -0.74 -4.99
N LEU A 21 -14.12 -1.18 -4.01
CA LEU A 21 -14.69 -1.71 -2.78
C LEU A 21 -15.29 -0.58 -1.95
N PRO A 22 -16.36 -0.85 -1.21
CA PRO A 22 -16.90 0.14 -0.27
C PRO A 22 -15.86 0.49 0.79
N VAL A 23 -15.94 1.68 1.34
CA VAL A 23 -15.07 2.09 2.44
C VAL A 23 -15.27 1.12 3.61
N TYR A 24 -14.16 0.74 4.23
CA TYR A 24 -14.20 -0.18 5.37
C TYR A 24 -14.79 0.54 6.59
N SER A 25 -15.90 0.05 7.08
CA SER A 25 -16.67 0.77 8.11
C SER A 25 -16.48 0.23 9.53
N GLN A 26 -15.66 -0.79 9.71
CA GLN A 26 -15.50 -1.41 11.03
C GLN A 26 -14.38 -0.82 11.86
N GLY A 27 -13.72 0.23 11.39
CA GLY A 27 -12.67 0.91 12.10
C GLY A 27 -12.90 2.41 12.14
N ASP A 28 -12.09 3.10 12.93
CA ASP A 28 -12.10 4.55 13.03
C ASP A 28 -11.02 5.12 12.12
N ALA A 29 -11.43 5.67 10.98
CA ALA A 29 -10.47 6.18 9.99
C ALA A 29 -9.67 7.38 10.52
N ASP A 30 -10.23 8.19 11.40
CA ASP A 30 -9.50 9.33 11.96
C ASP A 30 -8.35 8.86 12.86
N ASN A 31 -8.62 7.88 13.73
CA ASN A 31 -7.55 7.29 14.52
C ASN A 31 -6.60 6.52 13.62
N GLY A 32 -7.12 5.86 12.59
CA GLY A 32 -6.31 5.15 11.61
C GLY A 32 -5.30 6.04 10.94
N LYS A 33 -5.69 7.27 10.62
CA LYS A 33 -4.77 8.24 10.03
C LYS A 33 -3.61 8.53 10.96
N LYS A 34 -3.89 8.75 12.25
CA LYS A 34 -2.85 9.00 13.24
C LYS A 34 -1.91 7.81 13.36
N GLN A 35 -2.46 6.63 13.44
CA GLN A 35 -1.66 5.40 13.56
C GLN A 35 -0.86 5.14 12.30
N TYR A 36 -1.44 5.42 11.13
CA TYR A 36 -0.73 5.28 9.86
C TYR A 36 0.46 6.23 9.79
N GLU A 37 0.27 7.48 10.20
CA GLU A 37 1.35 8.46 10.20
C GLU A 37 2.51 8.04 11.08
N GLU A 38 2.23 7.40 12.20
CA GLU A 38 3.27 6.92 13.11
C GLU A 38 3.96 5.65 12.62
N ALA A 39 3.21 4.69 12.10
CA ALA A 39 3.73 3.36 11.82
C ALA A 39 4.07 3.11 10.35
N CYS A 40 3.45 3.80 9.44
CA CYS A 40 3.49 3.44 8.01
C CYS A 40 4.03 4.54 7.10
N LEU A 41 3.73 5.80 7.41
CA LEU A 41 3.98 6.91 6.49
C LEU A 41 5.44 7.10 6.13
N LYS A 42 6.34 6.74 7.00
CA LYS A 42 7.77 6.92 6.75
C LYS A 42 8.21 6.14 5.52
N CYS A 43 7.64 4.95 5.31
CA CYS A 43 8.01 4.09 4.20
C CYS A 43 6.97 4.05 3.08
N HIS A 44 5.72 4.38 3.38
CA HIS A 44 4.63 4.30 2.43
C HIS A 44 3.94 5.66 2.29
N LYS A 45 4.39 6.43 1.32
CA LYS A 45 3.75 7.71 1.01
C LYS A 45 2.43 7.47 0.29
N LEU A 46 1.71 8.55 0.01
CA LEU A 46 0.33 8.45 -0.48
C LEU A 46 0.12 9.11 -1.84
N GLN A 47 1.19 9.36 -2.57
CA GLN A 47 1.10 10.04 -3.87
C GLN A 47 1.78 9.22 -4.95
N PRO A 48 1.19 9.17 -6.15
CA PRO A 48 1.83 8.48 -7.27
C PRO A 48 3.25 9.00 -7.50
N GLY A 49 4.16 8.08 -7.75
CA GLY A 49 5.57 8.41 -7.99
C GLY A 49 6.39 8.63 -6.73
N ASN A 50 5.76 8.79 -5.58
CA ASN A 50 6.47 9.03 -4.34
C ASN A 50 6.68 7.72 -3.59
N ASN A 51 7.54 6.85 -4.16
CA ASN A 51 7.90 5.59 -3.55
C ASN A 51 9.14 5.78 -2.68
N GLU A 52 9.14 5.15 -1.51
CA GLU A 52 10.25 5.19 -0.58
C GLU A 52 10.76 3.77 -0.33
N LYS A 53 10.99 3.37 0.91
CA LYS A 53 11.36 2.00 1.23
C LYS A 53 10.25 1.03 0.85
N GLY A 54 9.02 1.49 0.87
CA GLY A 54 7.87 0.76 0.37
C GLY A 54 7.17 1.53 -0.74
N PRO A 55 6.28 0.89 -1.49
CA PRO A 55 5.53 1.59 -2.53
C PRO A 55 4.52 2.54 -1.92
N GLN A 56 4.16 3.58 -2.66
CA GLN A 56 3.08 4.47 -2.25
C GLN A 56 1.77 3.67 -2.16
N LEU A 57 0.87 4.05 -1.27
CA LEU A 57 -0.33 3.25 -1.00
C LEU A 57 -1.65 3.86 -1.48
N LEU A 58 -1.61 4.91 -2.30
CA LEU A 58 -2.85 5.43 -2.84
C LEU A 58 -3.55 4.34 -3.67
N ARG A 59 -4.81 4.11 -3.39
CA ARG A 59 -5.64 3.12 -4.08
C ARG A 59 -5.19 1.67 -3.84
N ILE A 60 -4.48 1.42 -2.74
CA ILE A 60 -4.05 0.04 -2.43
C ILE A 60 -5.25 -0.85 -2.06
N TYR A 61 -6.31 -0.27 -1.48
CA TYR A 61 -7.43 -1.05 -0.99
C TYR A 61 -8.15 -1.76 -2.13
N GLY A 62 -8.11 -3.08 -2.10
CA GLY A 62 -8.71 -3.91 -3.15
C GLY A 62 -7.82 -4.16 -4.36
N ALA A 63 -6.62 -3.57 -4.39
CA ALA A 63 -5.71 -3.78 -5.52
C ALA A 63 -4.93 -5.07 -5.40
N LYS A 64 -4.47 -5.59 -6.53
CA LYS A 64 -3.57 -6.73 -6.52
C LYS A 64 -2.19 -6.31 -6.04
N SER A 65 -1.49 -7.24 -5.40
CA SER A 65 -0.13 -6.99 -4.93
C SER A 65 0.80 -6.79 -6.12
N ALA A 66 1.89 -6.05 -5.86
CA ALA A 66 2.97 -5.84 -6.82
C ALA A 66 2.50 -5.25 -8.16
N LEU A 67 1.54 -4.31 -8.10
CA LEU A 67 0.93 -3.78 -9.32
C LEU A 67 1.68 -2.61 -9.95
N LEU A 68 2.34 -1.78 -9.14
CA LEU A 68 2.99 -0.58 -9.68
C LEU A 68 4.24 -0.94 -10.49
N THR A 69 4.38 -0.33 -11.66
CA THR A 69 5.53 -0.60 -12.53
C THR A 69 6.74 0.23 -12.18
N ASP A 70 6.60 1.24 -11.36
CA ASP A 70 7.69 2.14 -10.96
C ASP A 70 8.25 1.85 -9.57
N TYR A 71 7.96 0.68 -9.01
CA TYR A 71 8.52 0.23 -7.74
C TYR A 71 9.07 -1.18 -7.91
N GLN A 72 10.21 -1.45 -7.31
CA GLN A 72 10.85 -2.76 -7.41
C GLN A 72 10.41 -3.66 -6.25
N TYR A 73 9.44 -4.51 -6.53
CA TYR A 73 8.93 -5.44 -5.53
C TYR A 73 9.85 -6.66 -5.39
N THR A 74 9.81 -7.30 -4.23
CA THR A 74 10.48 -8.59 -4.04
C THR A 74 9.75 -9.67 -4.83
N ASP A 75 10.44 -10.76 -5.12
CA ASP A 75 9.79 -11.91 -5.76
C ASP A 75 8.69 -12.48 -4.87
N ALA A 76 8.88 -12.45 -3.56
CA ALA A 76 7.86 -12.90 -2.62
C ALA A 76 6.54 -12.15 -2.83
N LEU A 77 6.61 -10.82 -2.98
CA LEU A 77 5.42 -10.03 -3.20
C LEU A 77 4.83 -10.29 -4.59
N LYS A 78 5.67 -10.37 -5.61
CA LYS A 78 5.22 -10.64 -6.98
C LYS A 78 4.50 -11.98 -7.09
N ASN A 79 4.97 -12.97 -6.35
CA ASN A 79 4.44 -14.32 -6.42
C ASN A 79 3.33 -14.59 -5.40
N SER A 80 3.01 -13.63 -4.54
CA SER A 80 2.04 -13.83 -3.49
C SER A 80 0.60 -13.96 -3.99
N ASN A 81 0.31 -13.35 -5.13
CA ASN A 81 -1.05 -13.29 -5.69
C ASN A 81 -2.08 -12.71 -4.71
N MET A 82 -1.63 -11.88 -3.80
CA MET A 82 -2.53 -11.27 -2.83
C MET A 82 -3.38 -10.20 -3.48
N THR A 83 -4.60 -10.05 -3.00
CA THR A 83 -5.42 -8.87 -3.25
C THR A 83 -5.56 -8.17 -1.90
N TRP A 84 -5.35 -6.87 -1.87
CA TRP A 84 -5.30 -6.13 -0.61
C TRP A 84 -6.69 -5.79 -0.09
N THR A 85 -7.44 -6.84 0.24
CA THR A 85 -8.72 -6.72 0.94
C THR A 85 -8.47 -6.36 2.40
N ALA A 86 -9.52 -5.99 3.12
CA ALA A 86 -9.38 -5.71 4.56
C ALA A 86 -8.80 -6.92 5.29
N GLU A 87 -9.25 -8.12 4.95
CA GLU A 87 -8.76 -9.34 5.58
C GLU A 87 -7.27 -9.56 5.34
N ASN A 88 -6.82 -9.41 4.11
CA ASN A 88 -5.42 -9.62 3.77
C ASN A 88 -4.52 -8.51 4.32
N LEU A 89 -5.00 -7.27 4.31
CA LEU A 89 -4.27 -6.19 4.95
C LEU A 89 -4.11 -6.47 6.44
N ASP A 90 -5.16 -6.93 7.10
CA ASP A 90 -5.11 -7.25 8.52
C ASP A 90 -4.05 -8.32 8.82
N LYS A 91 -4.04 -9.39 8.04
CA LYS A 91 -3.05 -10.46 8.21
C LYS A 91 -1.63 -9.94 8.01
N TYR A 92 -1.44 -9.13 6.98
CA TYR A 92 -0.10 -8.68 6.63
C TYR A 92 0.47 -7.71 7.66
N ILE A 93 -0.31 -6.74 8.12
CA ILE A 93 0.19 -5.80 9.12
C ILE A 93 0.29 -6.43 10.51
N ALA A 94 -0.47 -7.50 10.77
CA ALA A 94 -0.32 -8.25 12.02
C ALA A 94 0.99 -9.05 12.03
N HIS A 95 1.32 -9.68 10.92
CA HIS A 95 2.50 -10.54 10.82
C HIS A 95 3.07 -10.52 9.40
N PRO A 96 3.83 -9.48 9.02
CA PRO A 96 4.31 -9.37 7.64
C PRO A 96 5.08 -10.59 7.16
N LYS A 97 6.04 -11.07 7.97
CA LYS A 97 6.91 -12.18 7.54
C LYS A 97 6.20 -13.53 7.51
N GLN A 98 5.18 -13.70 8.32
CA GLN A 98 4.41 -14.95 8.30
C GLN A 98 3.43 -14.95 7.14
N THR A 99 2.85 -13.81 6.83
CA THR A 99 1.85 -13.68 5.78
C THR A 99 2.48 -13.81 4.40
N ILE A 100 3.61 -13.14 4.20
CA ILE A 100 4.37 -13.24 2.94
C ILE A 100 5.83 -13.49 3.29
N PRO A 101 6.23 -14.76 3.44
CA PRO A 101 7.63 -15.11 3.69
C PRO A 101 8.52 -14.53 2.60
N GLY A 102 9.61 -13.92 2.97
CA GLY A 102 10.51 -13.26 2.03
C GLY A 102 10.19 -11.80 1.78
N THR A 103 9.16 -11.26 2.41
CA THR A 103 8.86 -9.83 2.31
C THR A 103 10.00 -8.99 2.84
N ARG A 104 10.21 -7.84 2.20
CA ARG A 104 11.20 -6.87 2.64
C ARG A 104 10.63 -5.88 3.66
N MET A 105 9.34 -5.91 3.90
CA MET A 105 8.69 -5.03 4.85
C MET A 105 9.15 -5.37 6.27
N ARG A 106 9.72 -4.38 6.96
CA ARG A 106 10.31 -4.57 8.28
C ARG A 106 9.60 -3.82 9.39
N SER A 107 8.34 -3.47 9.16
CA SER A 107 7.59 -2.82 10.24
C SER A 107 7.36 -3.79 11.38
N ASP A 108 7.28 -3.24 12.58
CA ASP A 108 6.92 -4.05 13.73
C ASP A 108 5.49 -4.56 13.56
N PRO A 109 5.24 -5.82 13.94
CA PRO A 109 3.88 -6.34 13.92
C PRO A 109 2.96 -5.49 14.79
N ILE A 110 1.76 -5.22 14.30
CA ILE A 110 0.76 -4.48 15.06
C ILE A 110 -0.16 -5.50 15.72
N ALA A 111 0.06 -5.76 17.01
CA ALA A 111 -0.66 -6.80 17.72
C ALA A 111 -2.11 -6.44 18.02
N ASP A 112 -2.40 -5.15 18.19
CA ASP A 112 -3.73 -4.70 18.59
C ASP A 112 -4.66 -4.71 17.37
N ALA A 113 -5.65 -5.60 17.39
CA ALA A 113 -6.61 -5.73 16.30
C ALA A 113 -7.40 -4.46 16.05
N LYS A 114 -7.70 -3.70 17.11
CA LYS A 114 -8.46 -2.46 16.95
C LYS A 114 -7.63 -1.42 16.21
N VAL A 115 -6.36 -1.34 16.50
CA VAL A 115 -5.45 -0.43 15.80
C VAL A 115 -5.36 -0.83 14.32
N ARG A 116 -5.26 -2.12 14.02
CA ARG A 116 -5.25 -2.58 12.64
C ARG A 116 -6.53 -2.22 11.90
N GLN A 117 -7.68 -2.40 12.54
CA GLN A 117 -8.96 -2.04 11.94
C GLN A 117 -9.03 -0.55 11.62
N ASP A 118 -8.54 0.29 12.53
CA ASP A 118 -8.53 1.73 12.32
C ASP A 118 -7.63 2.11 11.15
N ILE A 119 -6.45 1.51 11.07
CA ILE A 119 -5.52 1.73 9.96
C ILE A 119 -6.16 1.30 8.63
N ILE A 120 -6.81 0.15 8.59
CA ILE A 120 -7.48 -0.35 7.40
C ILE A 120 -8.61 0.59 6.98
N ALA A 121 -9.37 1.10 7.95
CA ALA A 121 -10.42 2.06 7.67
C ALA A 121 -9.84 3.31 6.99
N TYR A 122 -8.72 3.82 7.49
CA TYR A 122 -8.04 4.94 6.86
C TYR A 122 -7.56 4.60 5.45
N ILE A 123 -6.89 3.45 5.29
CA ILE A 123 -6.38 3.02 3.99
C ILE A 123 -7.52 2.92 2.97
N SER A 124 -8.70 2.47 3.39
CA SER A 124 -9.84 2.32 2.49
C SER A 124 -10.36 3.67 1.98
N THR A 125 -9.98 4.77 2.61
CA THR A 125 -10.36 6.12 2.16
C THR A 125 -9.38 6.70 1.14
N LEU A 126 -8.26 6.05 0.89
CA LEU A 126 -7.23 6.52 -0.03
C LEU A 126 -7.59 6.11 -1.47
N ARG A 127 -8.43 6.90 -2.11
CA ARG A 127 -9.07 6.54 -3.39
C ARG A 127 -8.63 7.37 -4.57
#